data_7364c9109542f5aefd3963dd45aba580
#
_entry.id   7364c9109542f5aefd3963dd45aba580
#
_cell.length_a   1.000
_cell.length_b   1.000
_cell.length_c   1.000
_cell.angle_alpha   90.00
_cell.angle_beta   90.00
_cell.angle_gamma   90.00
#
_symmetry.space_group_name_H-M   'P 1'
#
loop_
_entity.id
_entity.type
_entity.pdbx_description
1 polymer ?
#
loop_
_entity_poly.entity_id
_entity_poly.type
_entity_poly.pdbx_seq_one_letter_code
_entity_poly.pdbx_strand_id
1 'polypeptide(L)'
;EKLGIQYHVVKTQIADILKAKIKEGSFCSLCAKMRKGALTDFAKKLGCNKIAYAHHKDDFIETMLLSLFYEGQFFTFPPTKYYKESDITVIRPLIYIPEKDIIGFQNKMSFQCVKNPCPHDGNTRREYVKNLLHQLKKDNPKIKEKMFNAILKGKIYEW
;
A
#
# COMPACT_ATOMS: atom_id res chain seq x y z
N GLU A 1 0.48 21.21 11.02
CA GLU A 1 0.85 22.60 11.37
C GLU A 1 2.36 22.73 11.66
N LYS A 2 2.99 21.81 12.43
CA LYS A 2 4.44 21.91 12.76
C LYS A 2 5.40 21.83 11.56
N LEU A 3 4.96 21.26 10.44
CA LEU A 3 5.80 21.05 9.24
C LEU A 3 5.46 22.03 8.11
N GLY A 4 4.51 22.96 8.27
CA GLY A 4 4.09 23.88 7.22
C GLY A 4 3.48 23.20 5.97
N ILE A 5 3.09 21.93 6.07
CA ILE A 5 2.52 21.16 4.95
C ILE A 5 1.01 21.38 4.93
N GLN A 6 0.46 21.70 3.75
CA GLN A 6 -0.98 21.76 3.56
C GLN A 6 -1.61 20.38 3.78
N TYR A 7 -2.66 20.35 4.59
CA TYR A 7 -3.40 19.14 4.91
C TYR A 7 -4.87 19.30 4.54
N HIS A 8 -5.38 18.36 3.74
CA HIS A 8 -6.75 18.36 3.29
C HIS A 8 -7.49 17.12 3.78
N VAL A 9 -8.71 17.30 4.28
CA VAL A 9 -9.60 16.21 4.67
C VAL A 9 -10.76 16.12 3.69
N VAL A 10 -10.84 14.99 2.99
CA VAL A 10 -11.94 14.70 2.05
C VAL A 10 -12.90 13.74 2.74
N LYS A 11 -14.11 14.21 3.07
CA LYS A 11 -15.19 13.37 3.57
C LYS A 11 -15.77 12.54 2.43
N THR A 12 -15.92 11.24 2.62
CA THR A 12 -16.48 10.32 1.61
C THR A 12 -17.52 9.40 2.26
N GLN A 13 -18.41 8.84 1.44
CA GLN A 13 -19.40 7.84 1.86
C GLN A 13 -18.94 6.40 1.58
N ILE A 14 -17.61 6.17 1.44
CA ILE A 14 -17.06 4.87 1.06
C ILE A 14 -17.48 3.77 2.06
N ALA A 15 -17.40 4.05 3.36
CA ALA A 15 -17.76 3.08 4.40
C ALA A 15 -19.25 2.65 4.29
N ASP A 16 -20.16 3.60 4.05
CA ASP A 16 -21.59 3.33 3.96
C ASP A 16 -21.94 2.57 2.69
N ILE A 17 -21.31 2.93 1.57
CA ILE A 17 -21.46 2.21 0.29
C ILE A 17 -20.97 0.77 0.43
N LEU A 18 -19.83 0.56 1.10
CA LEU A 18 -19.30 -0.77 1.32
C LEU A 18 -20.22 -1.62 2.18
N LYS A 19 -20.75 -1.08 3.28
CA LYS A 19 -21.72 -1.77 4.15
C LYS A 19 -22.98 -2.17 3.39
N ALA A 20 -23.47 -1.29 2.49
CA ALA A 20 -24.69 -1.54 1.73
C ALA A 20 -24.53 -2.55 0.58
N LYS A 21 -23.35 -2.62 -0.03
CA LYS A 21 -23.15 -3.38 -1.29
C LYS A 21 -22.51 -4.75 -1.13
N ILE A 22 -21.85 -5.06 0.00
CA ILE A 22 -21.06 -6.29 0.09
C ILE A 22 -21.70 -7.26 1.06
N LYS A 23 -22.23 -8.34 0.51
CA LYS A 23 -22.64 -9.51 1.28
C LYS A 23 -21.50 -10.48 1.56
N GLU A 24 -20.45 -10.57 0.71
CA GLU A 24 -19.27 -11.44 0.90
C GLU A 24 -18.07 -11.06 0.01
N GLY A 25 -16.85 -11.14 0.57
CA GLY A 25 -15.61 -11.55 -0.15
C GLY A 25 -14.70 -10.48 -0.72
N SER A 26 -15.13 -9.28 -1.16
CA SER A 26 -14.23 -8.32 -1.86
C SER A 26 -14.13 -6.92 -1.23
N PHE A 27 -14.42 -6.83 0.07
CA PHE A 27 -14.48 -5.56 0.80
C PHE A 27 -13.21 -4.71 0.64
N CYS A 28 -12.03 -5.29 0.89
CA CYS A 28 -10.77 -4.55 0.86
C CYS A 28 -10.40 -4.07 -0.55
N SER A 29 -10.64 -4.89 -1.57
CA SER A 29 -10.35 -4.54 -2.96
C SER A 29 -11.22 -3.37 -3.45
N LEU A 30 -12.54 -3.45 -3.19
CA LEU A 30 -13.45 -2.36 -3.56
C LEU A 30 -13.15 -1.08 -2.77
N CYS A 31 -12.86 -1.20 -1.47
CA CYS A 31 -12.45 -0.07 -0.64
C CYS A 31 -11.21 0.63 -1.20
N ALA A 32 -10.19 -0.14 -1.56
CA ALA A 32 -8.95 0.40 -2.15
C ALA A 32 -9.23 1.12 -3.48
N LYS A 33 -10.08 0.53 -4.34
CA LYS A 33 -10.47 1.13 -5.63
C LYS A 33 -11.21 2.46 -5.44
N MET A 34 -12.18 2.52 -4.52
CA MET A 34 -12.95 3.74 -4.25
C MET A 34 -12.07 4.83 -3.61
N ARG A 35 -11.21 4.48 -2.66
CA ARG A 35 -10.24 5.42 -2.06
C ARG A 35 -9.28 5.98 -3.10
N LYS A 36 -8.79 5.14 -4.01
CA LYS A 36 -7.93 5.58 -5.12
C LYS A 36 -8.68 6.58 -6.00
N GLY A 37 -9.95 6.31 -6.37
CA GLY A 37 -10.77 7.23 -7.17
C GLY A 37 -10.92 8.59 -6.48
N ALA A 38 -11.37 8.61 -5.23
CA ALA A 38 -11.56 9.84 -4.46
C ALA A 38 -10.26 10.66 -4.33
N LEU A 39 -9.12 10.00 -4.11
CA LEU A 39 -7.82 10.67 -4.04
C LEU A 39 -7.40 11.24 -5.39
N THR A 40 -7.63 10.51 -6.49
CA THR A 40 -7.34 10.95 -7.85
C THR A 40 -8.17 12.19 -8.23
N ASP A 41 -9.47 12.17 -7.94
CA ASP A 41 -10.37 13.29 -8.24
C ASP A 41 -9.98 14.54 -7.43
N PHE A 42 -9.58 14.34 -6.17
CA PHE A 42 -9.15 15.45 -5.34
C PHE A 42 -7.78 16.01 -5.78
N ALA A 43 -6.83 15.15 -6.15
CA ALA A 43 -5.54 15.59 -6.69
C ALA A 43 -5.71 16.45 -7.95
N LYS A 44 -6.62 16.05 -8.85
CA LYS A 44 -6.98 16.85 -10.03
C LYS A 44 -7.56 18.22 -9.67
N LYS A 45 -8.47 18.28 -8.68
CA LYS A 45 -9.03 19.56 -8.20
C LYS A 45 -7.97 20.51 -7.67
N LEU A 46 -6.89 19.98 -7.11
CA LEU A 46 -5.73 20.76 -6.65
C LEU A 46 -4.71 21.07 -7.75
N GLY A 47 -4.95 20.69 -9.00
CA GLY A 47 -4.00 20.83 -10.09
C GLY A 47 -2.77 19.94 -10.01
N CYS A 48 -2.82 18.88 -9.19
CA CYS A 48 -1.72 17.94 -9.06
C CYS A 48 -1.71 16.92 -10.21
N ASN A 49 -0.55 16.64 -10.77
CA ASN A 49 -0.35 15.60 -11.78
C ASN A 49 0.34 14.34 -11.24
N LYS A 50 0.66 14.31 -9.94
CA LYS A 50 1.29 13.18 -9.26
C LYS A 50 0.63 12.87 -7.94
N ILE A 51 0.56 11.58 -7.60
CA ILE A 51 0.16 11.07 -6.30
C ILE A 51 1.29 10.21 -5.75
N ALA A 52 1.83 10.57 -4.59
CA ALA A 52 2.82 9.78 -3.89
C ALA A 52 2.14 8.87 -2.85
N TYR A 53 2.27 7.55 -3.01
CA TYR A 53 1.88 6.58 -1.99
C TYR A 53 3.06 6.22 -1.09
N ALA A 54 2.78 6.07 0.20
CA ALA A 54 3.78 5.68 1.19
C ALA A 54 4.07 4.15 1.21
N HIS A 55 3.80 3.44 0.11
CA HIS A 55 4.15 2.02 0.01
C HIS A 55 5.67 1.85 0.14
N HIS A 56 6.08 0.89 0.95
CA HIS A 56 7.46 0.61 1.27
C HIS A 56 7.90 -0.79 0.79
N LYS A 57 9.16 -1.15 1.05
CA LYS A 57 9.77 -2.41 0.60
C LYS A 57 8.97 -3.65 1.02
N ASP A 58 8.48 -3.68 2.25
CA ASP A 58 7.73 -4.82 2.76
C ASP A 58 6.36 -4.95 2.06
N ASP A 59 5.64 -3.83 1.79
CA ASP A 59 4.40 -3.85 1.00
C ASP A 59 4.58 -4.46 -0.40
N PHE A 60 5.74 -4.19 -1.01
CA PHE A 60 6.08 -4.68 -2.34
C PHE A 60 6.23 -6.20 -2.34
N ILE A 61 6.92 -6.75 -1.34
CA ILE A 61 7.10 -8.19 -1.14
C ILE A 61 5.77 -8.84 -0.78
N GLU A 62 5.02 -8.27 0.17
CA GLU A 62 3.73 -8.79 0.62
C GLU A 62 2.71 -8.84 -0.52
N THR A 63 2.68 -7.83 -1.38
CA THR A 63 1.77 -7.81 -2.53
C THR A 63 2.11 -8.90 -3.54
N MET A 64 3.39 -9.13 -3.80
CA MET A 64 3.81 -10.25 -4.66
C MET A 64 3.38 -11.61 -4.08
N LEU A 65 3.57 -11.82 -2.76
CA LEU A 65 3.16 -13.07 -2.13
C LEU A 65 1.63 -13.24 -2.09
N LEU A 66 0.88 -12.16 -1.87
CA LEU A 66 -0.58 -12.18 -1.94
C LEU A 66 -1.06 -12.56 -3.34
N SER A 67 -0.47 -11.97 -4.36
CA SER A 67 -0.81 -12.28 -5.75
C SER A 67 -0.46 -13.73 -6.10
N LEU A 68 0.71 -14.21 -5.66
CA LEU A 68 1.14 -15.59 -5.86
C LEU A 68 0.21 -16.60 -5.17
N PHE A 69 -0.13 -16.38 -3.89
CA PHE A 69 -0.87 -17.36 -3.09
C PHE A 69 -2.38 -17.38 -3.35
N TYR A 70 -2.96 -16.23 -3.71
CA TYR A 70 -4.41 -16.09 -3.80
C TYR A 70 -4.93 -15.79 -5.21
N GLU A 71 -4.04 -15.35 -6.12
CA GLU A 71 -4.42 -14.99 -7.49
C GLU A 71 -3.69 -15.85 -8.54
N GLY A 72 -2.69 -16.65 -8.12
CA GLY A 72 -1.91 -17.51 -9.02
C GLY A 72 -1.04 -16.71 -10.00
N GLN A 73 -0.62 -15.50 -9.63
CA GLN A 73 0.13 -14.59 -10.49
C GLN A 73 1.41 -14.10 -9.82
N PHE A 74 2.45 -13.90 -10.59
CA PHE A 74 3.64 -13.17 -10.17
C PHE A 74 3.42 -11.68 -10.45
N PHE A 75 2.80 -10.98 -9.51
CA PHE A 75 2.50 -9.57 -9.67
C PHE A 75 2.81 -8.78 -8.40
N THR A 76 3.33 -7.57 -8.60
CA THR A 76 3.33 -6.49 -7.60
C THR A 76 3.17 -5.14 -8.29
N PHE A 77 2.90 -4.09 -7.54
CA PHE A 77 2.73 -2.76 -8.12
C PHE A 77 4.08 -2.13 -8.52
N PRO A 78 4.18 -1.41 -9.66
CA PRO A 78 5.43 -0.75 -10.05
C PRO A 78 5.78 0.44 -9.14
N PRO A 79 7.06 0.83 -9.04
CA PRO A 79 7.50 2.04 -8.34
C PRO A 79 6.84 3.31 -8.89
N THR A 80 6.61 3.35 -10.19
CA THR A 80 5.95 4.45 -10.89
C THR A 80 4.96 3.91 -11.91
N LYS A 81 3.75 4.50 -11.98
CA LYS A 81 2.74 4.14 -12.99
C LYS A 81 1.95 5.37 -13.43
N TYR A 82 1.96 5.62 -14.74
CA TYR A 82 1.11 6.62 -15.35
C TYR A 82 -0.26 6.04 -15.68
N TYR A 83 -1.32 6.75 -15.33
CA TYR A 83 -2.71 6.41 -15.62
C TYR A 83 -3.27 7.40 -16.63
N LYS A 84 -3.37 6.97 -17.89
CA LYS A 84 -3.77 7.80 -19.03
C LYS A 84 -5.17 8.41 -18.85
N GLU A 85 -6.13 7.63 -18.32
CA GLU A 85 -7.53 8.09 -18.16
C GLU A 85 -7.65 9.24 -17.16
N SER A 86 -6.77 9.31 -16.20
CA SER A 86 -6.78 10.37 -15.17
C SER A 86 -5.70 11.41 -15.36
N ASP A 87 -4.77 11.22 -16.27
CA ASP A 87 -3.56 12.04 -16.43
C ASP A 87 -2.78 12.21 -15.13
N ILE A 88 -2.72 11.14 -14.33
CA ILE A 88 -2.03 11.12 -13.03
C ILE A 88 -0.91 10.09 -13.05
N THR A 89 0.27 10.50 -12.60
CA THR A 89 1.38 9.58 -12.31
C THR A 89 1.38 9.22 -10.83
N VAL A 90 1.24 7.94 -10.53
CA VAL A 90 1.44 7.42 -9.17
C VAL A 90 2.90 7.09 -8.98
N ILE A 91 3.50 7.57 -7.90
CA ILE A 91 4.86 7.28 -7.48
C ILE A 91 4.91 6.66 -6.08
N ARG A 92 5.96 5.88 -5.78
CA ARG A 92 6.16 5.23 -4.47
C ARG A 92 7.59 5.46 -4.00
N PRO A 93 7.86 6.65 -3.44
CA PRO A 93 9.23 7.06 -3.09
C PRO A 93 9.91 6.15 -2.06
N LEU A 94 9.12 5.48 -1.21
CA LEU A 94 9.64 4.65 -0.11
C LEU A 94 9.86 3.17 -0.49
N ILE A 95 9.76 2.81 -1.79
CA ILE A 95 9.76 1.41 -2.23
C ILE A 95 11.04 0.64 -1.84
N TYR A 96 12.16 1.32 -1.66
CA TYR A 96 13.44 0.73 -1.25
C TYR A 96 13.65 0.73 0.27
N ILE A 97 12.77 1.39 1.03
CA ILE A 97 12.91 1.56 2.47
C ILE A 97 12.18 0.43 3.21
N PRO A 98 12.84 -0.33 4.09
CA PRO A 98 12.18 -1.33 4.93
C PRO A 98 11.20 -0.69 5.92
N GLU A 99 10.08 -1.37 6.22
CA GLU A 99 9.07 -0.91 7.19
C GLU A 99 9.69 -0.56 8.55
N LYS A 100 10.65 -1.37 9.02
CA LYS A 100 11.36 -1.14 10.29
C LYS A 100 12.06 0.22 10.36
N ASP A 101 12.62 0.70 9.24
CA ASP A 101 13.34 1.97 9.20
C ASP A 101 12.36 3.15 9.22
N ILE A 102 11.16 2.99 8.62
CA ILE A 102 10.06 3.95 8.68
C ILE A 102 9.53 4.07 10.12
N ILE A 103 9.33 2.93 10.80
CA ILE A 103 8.93 2.89 12.22
C ILE A 103 10.01 3.55 13.09
N GLY A 104 11.28 3.24 12.85
CA GLY A 104 12.40 3.86 13.56
C GLY A 104 12.43 5.38 13.39
N PHE A 105 12.22 5.86 12.17
CA PHE A 105 12.11 7.29 11.87
C PHE A 105 10.91 7.94 12.57
N GLN A 106 9.73 7.31 12.51
CA GLN A 106 8.52 7.77 13.18
C GLN A 106 8.75 7.95 14.68
N ASN A 107 9.36 6.94 15.33
CA ASN A 107 9.65 7.00 16.77
C ASN A 107 10.64 8.12 17.10
N LYS A 108 11.72 8.26 16.30
CA LYS A 108 12.71 9.34 16.46
C LYS A 108 12.10 10.73 16.34
N MET A 109 11.15 10.93 15.42
CA MET A 109 10.49 12.20 15.18
C MET A 109 9.26 12.41 16.05
N SER A 110 8.88 11.41 16.87
CA SER A 110 7.68 11.43 17.72
C SER A 110 6.40 11.75 16.94
N PHE A 111 6.28 11.24 15.71
CA PHE A 111 5.06 11.38 14.93
C PHE A 111 3.94 10.51 15.49
N GLN A 112 2.80 11.13 15.76
CA GLN A 112 1.61 10.40 16.17
C GLN A 112 0.96 9.72 14.96
N CYS A 113 0.82 8.40 15.03
CA CYS A 113 0.05 7.64 14.03
C CYS A 113 -1.43 7.64 14.41
N VAL A 114 -2.27 7.92 13.43
CA VAL A 114 -3.72 7.76 13.56
C VAL A 114 -4.04 6.27 13.51
N LYS A 115 -4.77 5.78 14.51
CA LYS A 115 -5.23 4.39 14.55
C LYS A 115 -6.21 4.15 13.39
N ASN A 116 -6.01 3.03 12.67
CA ASN A 116 -6.91 2.65 11.60
C ASN A 116 -8.30 2.24 12.17
N PRO A 117 -9.39 2.93 11.81
CA PRO A 117 -10.73 2.61 12.31
C PRO A 117 -11.40 1.42 11.58
N CYS A 118 -10.72 0.78 10.62
CA CYS A 118 -11.28 -0.30 9.82
C CYS A 118 -11.54 -1.54 10.70
N PRO A 119 -12.77 -2.11 10.71
CA PRO A 119 -13.07 -3.31 11.52
C PRO A 119 -12.34 -4.58 11.02
N HIS A 120 -11.81 -4.56 9.79
CA HIS A 120 -11.02 -5.67 9.23
C HIS A 120 -9.51 -5.50 9.47
N ASP A 121 -9.08 -4.46 10.21
CA ASP A 121 -7.68 -4.25 10.54
C ASP A 121 -7.14 -5.38 11.42
N GLY A 122 -5.94 -5.87 11.13
CA GLY A 122 -5.30 -6.97 11.88
C GLY A 122 -5.81 -8.38 11.54
N ASN A 123 -6.91 -8.52 10.78
CA ASN A 123 -7.47 -9.84 10.43
C ASN A 123 -7.59 -10.02 8.91
N THR A 124 -6.50 -9.80 8.21
CA THR A 124 -6.46 -9.83 6.73
C THR A 124 -5.47 -10.87 6.21
N ARG A 125 -5.64 -11.25 4.93
CA ARG A 125 -4.65 -12.09 4.21
C ARG A 125 -3.25 -11.46 4.23
N ARG A 126 -3.15 -10.14 4.29
CA ARG A 126 -1.88 -9.42 4.40
C ARG A 126 -1.21 -9.69 5.75
N GLU A 127 -1.95 -9.72 6.83
CA GLU A 127 -1.42 -10.06 8.16
C GLU A 127 -0.89 -11.50 8.20
N TYR A 128 -1.61 -12.43 7.57
CA TYR A 128 -1.10 -13.81 7.40
C TYR A 128 0.25 -13.84 6.69
N VAL A 129 0.39 -13.10 5.57
CA VAL A 129 1.66 -13.02 4.82
C VAL A 129 2.78 -12.38 5.66
N LYS A 130 2.47 -11.33 6.43
CA LYS A 130 3.44 -10.71 7.37
C LYS A 130 3.94 -11.71 8.40
N ASN A 131 3.05 -12.48 9.00
CA ASN A 131 3.39 -13.49 9.99
C ASN A 131 4.23 -14.63 9.38
N LEU A 132 3.90 -15.08 8.17
CA LEU A 132 4.69 -16.06 7.43
C LEU A 132 6.11 -15.55 7.15
N LEU A 133 6.26 -14.32 6.67
CA LEU A 133 7.55 -13.68 6.46
C LEU A 133 8.36 -13.55 7.76
N HIS A 134 7.68 -13.31 8.88
CA HIS A 134 8.33 -13.26 10.19
C HIS A 134 8.85 -14.64 10.62
N GLN A 135 8.10 -15.70 10.36
CA GLN A 135 8.56 -17.08 10.62
C GLN A 135 9.74 -17.44 9.73
N LEU A 136 9.64 -17.22 8.42
CA LEU A 136 10.72 -17.51 7.47
C LEU A 136 12.01 -16.74 7.77
N LYS A 137 11.89 -15.55 8.36
CA LYS A 137 13.05 -14.75 8.76
C LYS A 137 13.87 -15.40 9.88
N LYS A 138 13.29 -16.27 10.71
CA LYS A 138 14.02 -17.00 11.76
C LYS A 138 15.07 -17.93 11.15
N ASP A 139 14.71 -18.63 10.07
CA ASP A 139 15.61 -19.56 9.38
C ASP A 139 16.51 -18.84 8.35
N ASN A 140 15.99 -17.78 7.75
CA ASN A 140 16.72 -16.99 6.76
C ASN A 140 16.59 -15.48 7.04
N PRO A 141 17.48 -14.90 7.86
CA PRO A 141 17.39 -13.47 8.24
C PRO A 141 17.36 -12.49 7.07
N LYS A 142 17.88 -12.88 5.88
CA LYS A 142 17.91 -12.08 4.66
C LYS A 142 16.76 -12.37 3.69
N ILE A 143 15.73 -13.12 4.11
CA ILE A 143 14.65 -13.57 3.21
C ILE A 143 13.95 -12.42 2.48
N LYS A 144 13.61 -11.34 3.20
CA LYS A 144 12.96 -10.17 2.60
C LYS A 144 13.85 -9.48 1.54
N GLU A 145 15.16 -9.40 1.79
CA GLU A 145 16.10 -8.84 0.82
C GLU A 145 16.22 -9.71 -0.43
N LYS A 146 16.29 -11.04 -0.23
CA LYS A 146 16.33 -12.00 -1.34
C LYS A 146 15.06 -11.93 -2.19
N MET A 147 13.88 -11.88 -1.57
CA MET A 147 12.60 -11.72 -2.26
C MET A 147 12.53 -10.40 -3.02
N PHE A 148 12.88 -9.30 -2.39
CA PHE A 148 12.91 -7.98 -3.04
C PHE A 148 13.81 -7.97 -4.27
N ASN A 149 15.03 -8.50 -4.14
CA ASN A 149 15.97 -8.60 -5.25
C ASN A 149 15.46 -9.53 -6.37
N ALA A 150 14.76 -10.61 -6.03
CA ALA A 150 14.16 -11.49 -7.02
C ALA A 150 13.05 -10.78 -7.81
N ILE A 151 12.21 -9.98 -7.13
CA ILE A 151 11.17 -9.18 -7.78
C ILE A 151 11.79 -8.16 -8.75
N LEU A 152 12.85 -7.45 -8.32
CA LEU A 152 13.53 -6.46 -9.15
C LEU A 152 14.21 -7.10 -10.38
N LYS A 153 14.94 -8.19 -10.17
CA LYS A 153 15.64 -8.92 -11.25
C LYS A 153 14.66 -9.55 -12.24
N GLY A 154 13.55 -10.09 -11.74
CA GLY A 154 12.51 -10.71 -12.56
C GLY A 154 11.56 -9.70 -13.22
N LYS A 155 11.71 -8.39 -12.93
CA LYS A 155 10.85 -7.30 -13.43
C LYS A 155 9.35 -7.59 -13.26
N ILE A 156 8.99 -8.24 -12.15
CA ILE A 156 7.63 -8.76 -11.86
C ILE A 156 6.55 -7.64 -11.83
N TYR A 157 6.94 -6.39 -11.86
CA TYR A 157 6.07 -5.19 -11.86
C TYR A 157 5.91 -4.54 -13.24
N GLU A 158 6.51 -5.08 -14.30
CA GLU A 158 6.53 -4.48 -15.65
C GLU A 158 5.48 -5.07 -16.61
N TRP A 159 4.40 -5.69 -16.13
CA TRP A 159 3.31 -6.27 -16.96
C TRP A 159 2.30 -5.22 -17.42
#